data_ff21b67b56197bcf9c488c10e51f59f9
#
_entry.id   ff21b67b56197bcf9c488c10e51f59f9
#
_cell.length_a   1.000
_cell.length_b   1.000
_cell.length_c   1.000
_cell.angle_alpha   90.00
_cell.angle_beta   90.00
_cell.angle_gamma   90.00
#
_symmetry.space_group_name_H-M   'P 1'
#
loop_
_entity.id
_entity.type
_entity.pdbx_description
1 polymer ?
#
loop_
_entity_poly.entity_id
_entity_poly.type
_entity_poly.pdbx_seq_one_letter_code
_entity_poly.pdbx_strand_id
1 'polypeptide(L)'
;MNFCVNTSPLAGREGKFVTSRQIWDRLQKELQHNVALRVKETDEEGIFEVMGRGELHLTILLENMRREGYELAVSKPRVVFRDVKGEKHQGGVMQALGERKGELVNMEPDGRGRVRLEYRIPARGLIGFTNEFLNLTRGSGLISNIFDSYEAHKGDIGGRKNGVLISMDAGEIFTYALGKLDDRGRMFVKANDPVYEGMIVGIHSRDNDLVVNATRTKQLTNFRVSGKEDAIKITPPIDCTLEYGVEFIEDDELVEITPKSIRLRKRHLTESERKRAGR
;
A
#
# COMPACT_ATOMS: atom_id res chain seq x y z
N MET A 1 -10.06 -5.60 7.12
CA MET A 1 -9.55 -5.52 5.73
C MET A 1 -10.54 -6.26 4.83
N ASN A 2 -10.86 -5.69 3.68
CA ASN A 2 -11.76 -6.36 2.75
C ASN A 2 -10.97 -7.16 1.73
N PHE A 3 -11.36 -8.41 1.54
CA PHE A 3 -10.86 -9.29 0.49
C PHE A 3 -11.92 -9.35 -0.61
N CYS A 4 -11.56 -9.08 -1.83
CA CYS A 4 -12.48 -9.05 -2.97
C CYS A 4 -11.90 -9.75 -4.20
N VAL A 5 -12.79 -10.13 -5.10
CA VAL A 5 -12.38 -10.67 -6.42
C VAL A 5 -11.54 -9.63 -7.15
N ASN A 6 -10.48 -10.08 -7.80
CA ASN A 6 -9.69 -9.21 -8.66
C ASN A 6 -10.48 -8.88 -9.93
N THR A 7 -10.83 -7.61 -10.12
CA THR A 7 -11.56 -7.09 -11.27
C THR A 7 -10.65 -6.29 -12.21
N SER A 8 -9.34 -6.42 -12.08
CA SER A 8 -8.39 -5.72 -12.95
C SER A 8 -8.40 -6.30 -14.38
N PRO A 9 -7.95 -5.54 -15.39
CA PRO A 9 -7.84 -6.04 -16.78
C PRO A 9 -6.87 -7.23 -16.96
N LEU A 10 -6.03 -7.50 -15.96
CA LEU A 10 -5.12 -8.65 -15.96
C LEU A 10 -5.65 -9.84 -15.15
N ALA A 11 -6.88 -9.76 -14.62
CA ALA A 11 -7.48 -10.82 -13.81
C ALA A 11 -7.55 -12.16 -14.55
N GLY A 12 -7.26 -13.25 -13.83
CA GLY A 12 -7.31 -14.62 -14.35
C GLY A 12 -6.11 -15.02 -15.21
N ARG A 13 -5.10 -14.16 -15.37
CA ARG A 13 -3.90 -14.51 -16.16
C ARG A 13 -2.85 -15.29 -15.37
N GLU A 14 -2.82 -15.12 -14.08
CA GLU A 14 -1.76 -15.66 -13.20
C GLU A 14 -2.31 -16.62 -12.14
N GLY A 15 -3.53 -16.37 -11.64
CA GLY A 15 -4.18 -17.18 -10.61
C GLY A 15 -4.99 -18.35 -11.17
N LYS A 16 -5.06 -19.44 -10.38
CA LYS A 16 -5.93 -20.60 -10.66
C LYS A 16 -7.32 -20.41 -10.03
N PHE A 17 -7.37 -19.76 -8.88
CA PHE A 17 -8.57 -19.56 -8.08
C PHE A 17 -8.90 -18.07 -8.04
N VAL A 18 -9.91 -17.66 -8.83
CA VAL A 18 -10.23 -16.26 -9.12
C VAL A 18 -11.67 -15.87 -8.75
N THR A 19 -12.51 -16.83 -8.35
CA THR A 19 -13.92 -16.58 -8.08
C THR A 19 -14.20 -16.29 -6.62
N SER A 20 -15.24 -15.52 -6.32
CA SER A 20 -15.68 -15.19 -4.96
C SER A 20 -15.94 -16.45 -4.12
N ARG A 21 -16.59 -17.45 -4.71
CA ARG A 21 -16.86 -18.74 -4.05
C ARG A 21 -15.58 -19.45 -3.62
N GLN A 22 -14.56 -19.50 -4.49
CA GLN A 22 -13.28 -20.14 -4.17
C GLN A 22 -12.56 -19.41 -3.04
N ILE A 23 -12.56 -18.05 -3.05
CA ILE A 23 -12.00 -17.24 -1.98
C ILE A 23 -12.75 -17.50 -0.67
N TRP A 24 -14.08 -17.52 -0.69
CA TRP A 24 -14.91 -17.81 0.46
C TRP A 24 -14.63 -19.20 1.05
N ASP A 25 -14.65 -20.24 0.23
CA ASP A 25 -14.39 -21.62 0.65
C ASP A 25 -13.01 -21.76 1.31
N ARG A 26 -12.00 -21.03 0.79
CA ARG A 26 -10.66 -21.00 1.38
C ARG A 26 -10.63 -20.30 2.74
N LEU A 27 -11.32 -19.17 2.87
CA LEU A 27 -11.44 -18.43 4.13
C LEU A 27 -12.19 -19.25 5.19
N GLN A 28 -13.24 -19.99 4.81
CA GLN A 28 -13.96 -20.90 5.71
C GLN A 28 -13.07 -22.05 6.20
N LYS A 29 -12.20 -22.60 5.36
CA LYS A 29 -11.20 -23.60 5.78
C LYS A 29 -10.21 -23.02 6.78
N GLU A 30 -9.75 -21.79 6.57
CA GLU A 30 -8.84 -21.12 7.51
C GLU A 30 -9.48 -20.93 8.88
N LEU A 31 -10.76 -20.58 8.95
CA LEU A 31 -11.50 -20.42 10.22
C LEU A 31 -11.51 -21.69 11.08
N GLN A 32 -11.40 -22.87 10.48
CA GLN A 32 -11.38 -24.15 11.23
C GLN A 32 -10.11 -24.30 12.07
N HIS A 33 -9.00 -23.69 11.67
CA HIS A 33 -7.69 -23.82 12.29
C HIS A 33 -7.19 -22.54 12.96
N ASN A 34 -7.76 -21.40 12.59
CA ASN A 34 -7.31 -20.09 13.00
C ASN A 34 -8.36 -19.35 13.85
N VAL A 35 -8.35 -19.64 15.15
CA VAL A 35 -9.33 -19.10 16.13
C VAL A 35 -9.32 -17.55 16.21
N ALA A 36 -8.20 -16.93 15.81
CA ALA A 36 -8.05 -15.46 15.84
C ALA A 36 -8.56 -14.75 14.60
N LEU A 37 -8.97 -15.51 13.58
CA LEU A 37 -9.54 -14.99 12.35
C LEU A 37 -11.07 -14.89 12.48
N ARG A 38 -11.65 -13.82 11.92
CA ARG A 38 -13.10 -13.69 11.73
C ARG A 38 -13.35 -13.24 10.31
N VAL A 39 -14.34 -13.83 9.66
CA VAL A 39 -14.73 -13.48 8.29
C VAL A 39 -16.23 -13.23 8.27
N LYS A 40 -16.64 -12.14 7.60
CA LYS A 40 -18.05 -11.79 7.37
C LYS A 40 -18.25 -11.49 5.90
N GLU A 41 -19.39 -11.88 5.36
CA GLU A 41 -19.86 -11.34 4.08
C GLU A 41 -20.30 -9.90 4.27
N THR A 42 -20.04 -9.07 3.27
CA THR A 42 -20.54 -7.69 3.23
C THR A 42 -21.82 -7.64 2.39
N ASP A 43 -22.53 -6.51 2.42
CA ASP A 43 -23.71 -6.29 1.58
C ASP A 43 -23.36 -6.24 0.07
N GLU A 44 -22.08 -6.08 -0.25
CA GLU A 44 -21.57 -6.08 -1.62
C GLU A 44 -21.13 -7.51 -2.02
N GLU A 45 -21.67 -8.01 -3.11
CA GLU A 45 -21.38 -9.37 -3.61
C GLU A 45 -19.88 -9.53 -3.96
N GLY A 46 -19.28 -10.59 -3.46
CA GLY A 46 -17.87 -10.92 -3.72
C GLY A 46 -16.85 -10.15 -2.87
N ILE A 47 -17.30 -9.42 -1.85
CA ILE A 47 -16.45 -8.73 -0.89
C ILE A 47 -16.62 -9.36 0.50
N PHE A 48 -15.50 -9.76 1.11
CA PHE A 48 -15.45 -10.39 2.43
C PHE A 48 -14.66 -9.52 3.40
N GLU A 49 -15.26 -9.17 4.53
CA GLU A 49 -14.56 -8.49 5.62
C GLU A 49 -13.78 -9.52 6.45
N VAL A 50 -12.46 -9.43 6.41
CA VAL A 50 -11.55 -10.33 7.14
C VAL A 50 -10.88 -9.56 8.28
N MET A 51 -11.04 -10.07 9.50
CA MET A 51 -10.53 -9.51 10.73
C MET A 51 -9.55 -10.48 11.38
N GLY A 52 -8.35 -10.01 11.73
CA GLY A 52 -7.30 -10.79 12.38
C GLY A 52 -6.69 -10.04 13.57
N ARG A 53 -5.72 -10.65 14.26
CA ARG A 53 -5.02 -10.05 15.42
C ARG A 53 -4.21 -8.81 15.07
N GLY A 54 -3.83 -8.63 13.80
CA GLY A 54 -3.05 -7.51 13.34
C GLY A 54 -2.69 -7.66 11.86
N GLU A 55 -1.97 -6.67 11.34
CA GLU A 55 -1.59 -6.58 9.94
C GLU A 55 -0.78 -7.81 9.49
N LEU A 56 0.27 -8.17 10.24
CA LEU A 56 1.10 -9.33 9.96
C LEU A 56 0.29 -10.63 9.85
N HIS A 57 -0.73 -10.81 10.69
CA HIS A 57 -1.58 -11.99 10.64
C HIS A 57 -2.36 -12.09 9.32
N LEU A 58 -2.89 -10.95 8.84
CA LEU A 58 -3.61 -10.89 7.57
C LEU A 58 -2.68 -11.00 6.37
N THR A 59 -1.47 -10.42 6.43
CA THR A 59 -0.49 -10.53 5.33
C THR A 59 0.07 -11.96 5.21
N ILE A 60 0.25 -12.69 6.30
CA ILE A 60 0.62 -14.11 6.27
C ILE A 60 -0.50 -14.94 5.60
N LEU A 61 -1.77 -14.69 5.95
CA LEU A 61 -2.90 -15.35 5.29
C LEU A 61 -2.91 -15.08 3.78
N LEU A 62 -2.74 -13.82 3.39
CA LEU A 62 -2.67 -13.42 1.98
C LEU A 62 -1.52 -14.08 1.24
N GLU A 63 -0.34 -14.14 1.86
CA GLU A 63 0.83 -14.79 1.26
C GLU A 63 0.62 -16.29 1.08
N ASN A 64 -0.02 -16.97 2.04
CA ASN A 64 -0.38 -18.37 1.91
C ASN A 64 -1.37 -18.58 0.76
N MET A 65 -2.44 -17.78 0.68
CA MET A 65 -3.41 -17.83 -0.42
C MET A 65 -2.73 -17.59 -1.78
N ARG A 66 -1.84 -16.60 -1.85
CA ARG A 66 -1.05 -16.31 -3.06
C ARG A 66 -0.24 -17.53 -3.51
N ARG A 67 0.46 -18.20 -2.59
CA ARG A 67 1.25 -19.40 -2.87
C ARG A 67 0.40 -20.59 -3.30
N GLU A 68 -0.82 -20.69 -2.77
CA GLU A 68 -1.80 -21.71 -3.16
C GLU A 68 -2.39 -21.46 -4.56
N GLY A 69 -2.14 -20.30 -5.17
CA GLY A 69 -2.60 -19.95 -6.52
C GLY A 69 -3.88 -19.12 -6.57
N TYR A 70 -4.28 -18.52 -5.45
CA TYR A 70 -5.38 -17.57 -5.41
C TYR A 70 -4.97 -16.21 -5.98
N GLU A 71 -5.94 -15.55 -6.60
CA GLU A 71 -5.84 -14.20 -7.12
C GLU A 71 -6.98 -13.38 -6.54
N LEU A 72 -6.66 -12.29 -5.83
CA LEU A 72 -7.63 -11.45 -5.16
C LEU A 72 -7.12 -10.00 -5.07
N ALA A 73 -8.00 -9.08 -4.73
CA ALA A 73 -7.66 -7.71 -4.38
C ALA A 73 -8.04 -7.44 -2.92
N VAL A 74 -7.26 -6.62 -2.24
CA VAL A 74 -7.52 -6.28 -0.84
C VAL A 74 -7.49 -4.78 -0.62
N SER A 75 -8.35 -4.32 0.32
CA SER A 75 -8.41 -2.94 0.77
C SER A 75 -7.38 -2.65 1.85
N LYS A 76 -7.17 -1.37 2.15
CA LYS A 76 -6.37 -0.93 3.29
C LYS A 76 -6.84 -1.59 4.59
N PRO A 77 -5.94 -2.12 5.44
CA PRO A 77 -6.31 -2.64 6.75
C PRO A 77 -6.72 -1.51 7.69
N ARG A 78 -7.62 -1.82 8.63
CA ARG A 78 -8.05 -0.91 9.69
C ARG A 78 -7.77 -1.56 11.04
N VAL A 79 -6.94 -0.98 11.91
CA VAL A 79 -6.43 -1.63 13.14
C VAL A 79 -6.26 -0.71 14.37
N VAL A 80 -5.95 -1.26 15.55
CA VAL A 80 -6.00 -0.71 16.93
C VAL A 80 -4.61 -0.60 17.63
N PHE A 81 -4.24 0.33 18.37
CA PHE A 81 -3.25 0.92 19.34
C PHE A 81 -1.77 0.49 19.63
N ARG A 82 -0.92 1.48 20.19
CA ARG A 82 0.45 1.26 20.60
C ARG A 82 1.40 2.25 21.33
N ASP A 83 2.64 1.77 21.85
CA ASP A 83 3.73 2.45 22.59
C ASP A 83 5.08 2.62 21.85
N VAL A 84 5.92 3.65 22.19
CA VAL A 84 7.20 3.99 21.50
C VAL A 84 8.36 4.41 22.45
N LYS A 85 9.66 4.13 22.14
CA LYS A 85 10.85 4.50 22.93
C LYS A 85 11.96 5.23 22.14
N GLY A 86 12.61 6.30 22.65
CA GLY A 86 13.85 6.91 22.14
C GLY A 86 14.03 8.44 22.28
N GLU A 87 15.09 8.96 22.99
CA GLU A 87 15.30 10.39 23.30
C GLU A 87 15.74 11.28 22.13
N LYS A 88 16.76 10.89 21.35
CA LYS A 88 17.33 11.72 20.26
C LYS A 88 16.36 12.05 19.13
N HIS A 89 15.30 11.28 19.00
CA HIS A 89 14.30 11.38 17.94
C HIS A 89 12.91 11.72 18.48
N GLN A 90 12.83 12.03 19.78
CA GLN A 90 11.59 12.26 20.52
C GLN A 90 10.67 13.26 19.82
N GLY A 91 11.20 14.44 19.47
CA GLY A 91 10.39 15.50 18.84
C GLY A 91 9.73 15.09 17.53
N GLY A 92 10.49 14.45 16.63
CA GLY A 92 9.95 13.96 15.36
C GLY A 92 8.90 12.85 15.53
N VAL A 93 9.15 11.92 16.47
CA VAL A 93 8.20 10.85 16.79
C VAL A 93 6.93 11.41 17.43
N MET A 94 7.04 12.34 18.38
CA MET A 94 5.89 12.99 19.01
C MET A 94 5.05 13.78 18.01
N GLN A 95 5.69 14.51 17.11
CA GLN A 95 5.00 15.22 16.04
C GLN A 95 4.24 14.25 15.12
N ALA A 96 4.90 13.22 14.63
CA ALA A 96 4.30 12.24 13.72
C ALA A 96 3.13 11.48 14.38
N LEU A 97 3.22 11.15 15.67
CA LEU A 97 2.12 10.55 16.43
C LEU A 97 0.98 11.54 16.67
N GLY A 98 1.28 12.82 16.92
CA GLY A 98 0.28 13.87 17.06
C GLY A 98 -0.52 14.13 15.79
N GLU A 99 0.14 14.19 14.62
CA GLU A 99 -0.50 14.28 13.29
C GLU A 99 -1.46 13.10 13.06
N ARG A 100 -1.15 11.93 13.63
CA ARG A 100 -1.95 10.70 13.58
C ARG A 100 -2.98 10.57 14.71
N LYS A 101 -3.29 11.68 15.41
CA LYS A 101 -4.26 11.75 16.53
C LYS A 101 -3.86 10.90 17.75
N GLY A 102 -2.56 10.69 17.96
CA GLY A 102 -2.03 10.07 19.14
C GLY A 102 -2.00 11.05 20.33
N GLU A 103 -2.44 10.58 21.49
CA GLU A 103 -2.39 11.29 22.77
C GLU A 103 -1.27 10.73 23.62
N LEU A 104 -0.35 11.58 24.08
CA LEU A 104 0.71 11.17 24.99
C LEU A 104 0.09 10.85 26.36
N VAL A 105 0.28 9.63 26.83
CA VAL A 105 -0.19 9.17 28.15
C VAL A 105 0.92 9.32 29.20
N ASN A 106 2.14 8.87 28.86
CA ASN A 106 3.26 8.89 29.77
C ASN A 106 4.60 9.07 29.03
N MET A 107 5.59 9.65 29.73
CA MET A 107 6.94 9.82 29.23
C MET A 107 7.95 9.56 30.33
N GLU A 108 8.73 8.51 30.21
CA GLU A 108 9.74 8.09 31.18
C GLU A 108 11.13 8.05 30.55
N PRO A 109 12.05 8.98 30.92
CA PRO A 109 13.45 8.89 30.56
C PRO A 109 14.14 7.81 31.42
N ASP A 110 14.97 6.95 30.80
CA ASP A 110 15.72 5.91 31.51
C ASP A 110 17.06 6.40 32.09
N GLY A 111 17.38 7.69 31.98
CA GLY A 111 18.64 8.29 32.42
C GLY A 111 19.87 7.84 31.60
N ARG A 112 19.72 7.00 30.59
CA ARG A 112 20.78 6.49 29.71
C ARG A 112 20.62 6.95 28.26
N GLY A 113 19.91 8.04 28.05
CA GLY A 113 19.64 8.60 26.73
C GLY A 113 18.51 7.89 25.93
N ARG A 114 17.65 7.13 26.61
CA ARG A 114 16.44 6.56 26.04
C ARG A 114 15.21 7.12 26.75
N VAL A 115 14.13 7.34 26.00
CA VAL A 115 12.83 7.74 26.55
C VAL A 115 11.80 6.69 26.18
N ARG A 116 11.02 6.26 27.12
CA ARG A 116 9.79 5.51 26.90
C ARG A 116 8.65 6.49 26.72
N LEU A 117 7.99 6.42 25.57
CA LEU A 117 6.80 7.20 25.26
C LEU A 117 5.60 6.25 25.20
N GLU A 118 4.59 6.50 26.00
CA GLU A 118 3.33 5.76 25.96
C GLU A 118 2.27 6.65 25.34
N TYR A 119 1.67 6.15 24.26
CA TYR A 119 0.64 6.86 23.51
C TYR A 119 -0.63 6.04 23.43
N ARG A 120 -1.76 6.71 23.56
CA ARG A 120 -3.06 6.22 23.14
C ARG A 120 -3.35 6.78 21.77
N ILE A 121 -3.45 5.92 20.76
CA ILE A 121 -3.56 6.32 19.37
C ILE A 121 -4.60 5.48 18.62
N PRO A 122 -5.44 6.10 17.76
CA PRO A 122 -6.32 5.33 16.90
C PRO A 122 -5.51 4.36 16.03
N ALA A 123 -5.98 3.18 15.91
CA ALA A 123 -5.28 2.11 15.23
C ALA A 123 -4.93 2.37 13.78
N ARG A 124 -5.82 3.06 13.05
CA ARG A 124 -5.56 3.51 11.69
C ARG A 124 -4.37 4.48 11.61
N GLY A 125 -4.02 5.18 12.71
CA GLY A 125 -2.84 6.03 12.80
C GLY A 125 -1.52 5.27 12.86
N LEU A 126 -1.54 3.96 13.11
CA LEU A 126 -0.34 3.11 13.11
C LEU A 126 -0.06 2.45 11.76
N ILE A 127 -1.03 2.45 10.85
CA ILE A 127 -0.83 1.91 9.51
C ILE A 127 0.26 2.72 8.80
N GLY A 128 1.29 2.04 8.28
CA GLY A 128 2.46 2.65 7.65
C GLY A 128 3.39 3.42 8.61
N PHE A 129 3.05 3.51 9.91
CA PHE A 129 3.88 4.25 10.87
C PHE A 129 5.19 3.51 11.22
N THR A 130 5.23 2.21 11.15
CA THR A 130 6.42 1.42 11.48
C THR A 130 7.62 1.82 10.61
N ASN A 131 7.43 1.98 9.31
CA ASN A 131 8.48 2.42 8.39
C ASN A 131 8.87 3.88 8.63
N GLU A 132 7.91 4.77 8.85
CA GLU A 132 8.17 6.16 9.22
C GLU A 132 8.93 6.26 10.54
N PHE A 133 8.54 5.48 11.55
CA PHE A 133 9.20 5.41 12.85
C PHE A 133 10.66 4.93 12.75
N LEU A 134 10.91 3.87 11.97
CA LEU A 134 12.28 3.40 11.73
C LEU A 134 13.13 4.46 11.04
N ASN A 135 12.58 5.20 10.10
CA ASN A 135 13.26 6.32 9.45
C ASN A 135 13.53 7.47 10.45
N LEU A 136 12.53 7.89 11.24
CA LEU A 136 12.66 8.94 12.25
C LEU A 136 13.69 8.57 13.33
N THR A 137 13.75 7.30 13.72
CA THR A 137 14.67 6.80 14.76
C THR A 137 15.98 6.26 14.19
N ARG A 138 16.20 6.33 12.87
CA ARG A 138 17.35 5.74 12.17
C ARG A 138 17.57 4.25 12.54
N GLY A 139 16.48 3.51 12.69
CA GLY A 139 16.49 2.09 13.04
C GLY A 139 16.77 1.78 14.51
N SER A 140 17.03 2.79 15.39
CA SER A 140 17.35 2.57 16.80
C SER A 140 16.14 2.44 17.73
N GLY A 141 14.94 2.79 17.24
CA GLY A 141 13.70 2.76 18.01
C GLY A 141 13.10 1.37 18.10
N LEU A 142 12.48 1.11 19.24
CA LEU A 142 11.63 -0.08 19.42
C LEU A 142 10.18 0.39 19.52
N ILE A 143 9.34 -0.23 18.73
CA ILE A 143 7.92 0.03 18.74
C ILE A 143 7.15 -1.25 19.11
N SER A 144 6.24 -1.27 20.11
CA SER A 144 5.43 -2.37 20.58
C SER A 144 3.97 -1.93 20.84
N ASN A 145 2.83 -2.67 20.49
CA ASN A 145 1.41 -2.33 20.64
C ASN A 145 0.61 -3.32 21.46
N ILE A 146 -0.34 -2.84 22.19
CA ILE A 146 -1.35 -3.62 22.88
C ILE A 146 -2.72 -2.97 22.64
N PHE A 147 -3.77 -3.76 22.68
CA PHE A 147 -5.13 -3.23 22.69
C PHE A 147 -5.39 -2.57 24.04
N ASP A 148 -5.95 -1.37 24.02
CA ASP A 148 -6.39 -0.66 25.22
C ASP A 148 -7.92 -0.69 25.32
N SER A 149 -8.63 0.08 24.50
CA SER A 149 -10.07 0.24 24.58
C SER A 149 -10.68 0.64 23.24
N TYR A 150 -12.01 0.57 23.14
CA TYR A 150 -12.76 1.18 22.05
C TYR A 150 -13.13 2.62 22.42
N GLU A 151 -12.80 3.56 21.56
CA GLU A 151 -13.09 4.97 21.74
C GLU A 151 -13.91 5.54 20.57
N ALA A 152 -14.47 6.72 20.77
CA ALA A 152 -15.15 7.46 19.71
C ALA A 152 -14.18 7.80 18.56
N HIS A 153 -14.70 7.88 17.34
CA HIS A 153 -13.91 8.20 16.15
C HIS A 153 -13.27 9.60 16.25
N LYS A 154 -11.95 9.69 16.26
CA LYS A 154 -11.18 10.94 16.44
C LYS A 154 -11.04 11.77 15.15
N GLY A 155 -11.94 11.65 14.18
CA GLY A 155 -11.88 12.37 12.91
C GLY A 155 -10.85 11.74 11.94
N ASP A 156 -10.71 12.28 10.73
CA ASP A 156 -9.80 11.72 9.74
C ASP A 156 -8.33 11.92 10.11
N ILE A 157 -7.53 10.92 9.83
CA ILE A 157 -6.08 10.97 9.97
C ILE A 157 -5.54 11.19 8.57
N GLY A 158 -4.65 12.17 8.41
CA GLY A 158 -4.00 12.44 7.14
C GLY A 158 -3.37 11.16 6.57
N GLY A 159 -3.58 10.94 5.29
CA GLY A 159 -3.00 9.82 4.56
C GLY A 159 -1.52 10.02 4.22
N ARG A 160 -1.08 9.36 3.19
CA ARG A 160 0.25 9.47 2.60
C ARG A 160 0.55 10.93 2.17
N LYS A 161 1.77 11.41 2.47
CA LYS A 161 2.20 12.78 2.11
C LYS A 161 2.30 13.00 0.60
N ASN A 162 2.64 11.96 -0.15
CA ASN A 162 2.87 11.99 -1.58
C ASN A 162 1.72 11.35 -2.34
N GLY A 163 1.33 11.93 -3.46
CA GLY A 163 0.39 11.31 -4.40
C GLY A 163 1.00 10.14 -5.16
N VAL A 164 0.27 9.60 -6.11
CA VAL A 164 0.71 8.48 -6.96
C VAL A 164 0.75 8.83 -8.43
N LEU A 165 1.58 8.10 -9.16
CA LEU A 165 1.61 8.10 -10.62
C LEU A 165 0.66 7.00 -11.11
N ILE A 166 -0.35 7.38 -11.88
CA ILE A 166 -1.44 6.49 -12.35
C ILE A 166 -1.29 6.30 -13.86
N SER A 167 -1.29 5.06 -14.32
CA SER A 167 -1.26 4.78 -15.77
C SER A 167 -2.54 5.26 -16.45
N MET A 168 -2.38 5.96 -17.57
CA MET A 168 -3.47 6.43 -18.43
C MET A 168 -3.96 5.36 -19.38
N ASP A 169 -3.07 4.50 -19.86
CA ASP A 169 -3.34 3.53 -20.91
C ASP A 169 -2.97 2.10 -20.49
N ALA A 170 -3.53 1.13 -21.21
CA ALA A 170 -3.13 -0.27 -21.14
C ALA A 170 -2.05 -0.58 -22.18
N GLY A 171 -1.06 -1.41 -21.79
CA GLY A 171 0.04 -1.82 -22.67
C GLY A 171 1.25 -2.29 -21.92
N GLU A 172 2.41 -2.25 -22.56
CA GLU A 172 3.70 -2.53 -21.96
C GLU A 172 4.47 -1.24 -21.71
N ILE A 173 5.25 -1.20 -20.65
CA ILE A 173 6.07 -0.05 -20.28
C ILE A 173 7.32 0.02 -21.14
N PHE A 174 7.59 1.17 -21.71
CA PHE A 174 8.82 1.40 -22.48
C PHE A 174 9.87 2.16 -21.65
N THR A 175 11.15 1.77 -21.82
CA THR A 175 12.31 2.43 -21.20
C THR A 175 12.31 3.94 -21.41
N TYR A 176 11.91 4.39 -22.60
CA TYR A 176 11.79 5.82 -22.91
C TYR A 176 10.78 6.54 -22.03
N ALA A 177 9.62 5.93 -21.78
CA ALA A 177 8.61 6.49 -20.88
C ALA A 177 9.11 6.55 -19.44
N LEU A 178 9.74 5.48 -18.94
CA LEU A 178 10.35 5.46 -17.61
C LEU A 178 11.35 6.57 -17.41
N GLY A 179 12.27 6.79 -18.35
CA GLY A 179 13.25 7.87 -18.27
C GLY A 179 12.62 9.27 -18.23
N LYS A 180 11.41 9.45 -18.81
CA LYS A 180 10.64 10.70 -18.73
C LYS A 180 9.87 10.85 -17.42
N LEU A 181 9.57 9.75 -16.75
CA LEU A 181 8.81 9.72 -15.50
C LEU A 181 9.72 9.73 -14.27
N ASP A 182 11.01 9.42 -14.42
CA ASP A 182 11.98 9.35 -13.32
C ASP A 182 12.08 10.68 -12.54
N ASP A 183 12.01 11.82 -13.24
CA ASP A 183 11.99 13.16 -12.63
C ASP A 183 10.69 13.46 -11.86
N ARG A 184 9.62 12.69 -12.08
CA ARG A 184 8.32 12.91 -11.46
C ARG A 184 8.09 12.10 -10.19
N GLY A 185 8.88 11.05 -9.99
CA GLY A 185 8.78 10.23 -8.81
C GLY A 185 9.47 8.88 -8.93
N ARG A 186 9.28 8.03 -7.94
CA ARG A 186 9.89 6.69 -7.90
C ARG A 186 8.90 5.65 -8.39
N MET A 187 9.36 4.79 -9.30
CA MET A 187 8.51 3.80 -9.96
C MET A 187 8.43 2.49 -9.15
N PHE A 188 7.29 1.79 -9.27
CA PHE A 188 7.10 0.40 -8.81
C PHE A 188 7.30 -0.61 -9.93
N VAL A 189 7.36 -0.16 -11.16
CA VAL A 189 7.30 -0.96 -12.38
C VAL A 189 8.61 -0.89 -13.16
N LYS A 190 8.89 -1.91 -13.95
CA LYS A 190 10.08 -2.07 -14.79
C LYS A 190 9.68 -1.94 -16.27
N ALA A 191 10.68 -1.78 -17.14
CA ALA A 191 10.45 -1.87 -18.58
C ALA A 191 9.91 -3.27 -18.96
N ASN A 192 8.98 -3.29 -19.90
CA ASN A 192 8.23 -4.45 -20.38
C ASN A 192 7.19 -5.03 -19.40
N ASP A 193 6.99 -4.41 -18.22
CA ASP A 193 5.89 -4.79 -17.36
C ASP A 193 4.55 -4.41 -18.01
N PRO A 194 3.53 -5.27 -17.94
CA PRO A 194 2.19 -4.96 -18.41
C PRO A 194 1.50 -3.99 -17.45
N VAL A 195 0.91 -2.94 -18.00
CA VAL A 195 0.10 -1.95 -17.26
C VAL A 195 -1.27 -1.79 -17.85
N TYR A 196 -2.17 -1.20 -17.09
CA TYR A 196 -3.54 -0.89 -17.52
C TYR A 196 -3.98 0.45 -16.91
N GLU A 197 -5.03 1.04 -17.48
CA GLU A 197 -5.61 2.29 -16.99
C GLU A 197 -6.01 2.18 -15.51
N GLY A 198 -5.61 3.14 -14.68
CA GLY A 198 -5.89 3.13 -13.24
C GLY A 198 -4.90 2.34 -12.39
N MET A 199 -3.93 1.64 -12.98
CA MET A 199 -2.83 1.01 -12.27
C MET A 199 -1.88 2.07 -11.71
N ILE A 200 -1.46 1.91 -10.46
CA ILE A 200 -0.47 2.79 -9.81
C ILE A 200 0.91 2.29 -10.20
N VAL A 201 1.66 3.11 -10.91
CA VAL A 201 2.98 2.76 -11.47
C VAL A 201 4.14 3.36 -10.68
N GLY A 202 3.86 4.26 -9.73
CA GLY A 202 4.90 4.87 -8.90
C GLY A 202 4.36 5.84 -7.86
N ILE A 203 5.28 6.37 -7.05
CA ILE A 203 5.03 7.43 -6.07
C ILE A 203 5.33 8.77 -6.75
N HIS A 204 4.39 9.71 -6.70
CA HIS A 204 4.62 11.05 -7.17
C HIS A 204 5.50 11.83 -6.19
N SER A 205 6.37 12.70 -6.68
CA SER A 205 7.21 13.56 -5.83
C SER A 205 6.43 14.68 -5.12
N ARG A 206 5.17 14.93 -5.55
CA ARG A 206 4.27 15.93 -4.97
C ARG A 206 3.11 15.23 -4.23
N ASP A 207 2.30 16.00 -3.55
CA ASP A 207 1.15 15.56 -2.75
C ASP A 207 -0.08 15.13 -3.57
N ASN A 208 -0.15 15.52 -4.85
CA ASN A 208 -1.28 15.20 -5.72
C ASN A 208 -1.01 13.97 -6.59
N ASP A 209 -2.07 13.26 -6.92
CA ASP A 209 -2.04 12.19 -7.92
C ASP A 209 -1.84 12.75 -9.33
N LEU A 210 -1.08 12.02 -10.13
CA LEU A 210 -0.77 12.41 -11.50
C LEU A 210 -1.02 11.23 -12.46
N VAL A 211 -1.89 11.46 -13.44
CA VAL A 211 -2.11 10.51 -14.54
C VAL A 211 -0.98 10.65 -15.55
N VAL A 212 -0.33 9.55 -15.90
CA VAL A 212 0.86 9.50 -16.75
C VAL A 212 0.73 8.45 -17.84
N ASN A 213 1.36 8.72 -18.99
CA ASN A 213 1.47 7.75 -20.06
C ASN A 213 2.78 6.96 -19.91
N ALA A 214 2.69 5.75 -19.35
CA ALA A 214 3.80 4.83 -19.15
C ALA A 214 4.11 3.97 -20.38
N THR A 215 3.20 3.93 -21.37
CA THR A 215 3.30 3.12 -22.60
C THR A 215 3.83 3.91 -23.79
N ARG A 216 4.28 5.15 -23.56
CA ARG A 216 4.73 6.04 -24.64
C ARG A 216 6.05 5.56 -25.25
N THR A 217 6.03 5.31 -26.55
CA THR A 217 7.24 4.99 -27.33
C THR A 217 7.99 6.24 -27.77
N LYS A 218 9.28 6.09 -28.05
CA LYS A 218 10.06 7.13 -28.73
C LYS A 218 9.54 7.27 -30.17
N GLN A 219 9.11 8.45 -30.55
CA GLN A 219 8.80 8.72 -31.97
C GLN A 219 10.10 8.65 -32.78
N LEU A 220 10.07 7.87 -33.86
CA LEU A 220 11.16 7.82 -34.80
C LEU A 220 11.26 9.17 -35.51
N THR A 221 12.27 9.94 -35.17
CA THR A 221 12.61 11.17 -35.93
C THR A 221 13.67 10.81 -36.96
N ASN A 222 13.43 11.14 -38.24
CA ASN A 222 14.36 10.93 -39.36
C ASN A 222 15.62 11.81 -39.27
N PHE A 223 15.90 12.39 -38.13
CA PHE A 223 17.10 13.21 -37.94
C PHE A 223 18.27 12.30 -37.58
N ARG A 224 19.21 12.13 -38.53
CA ARG A 224 20.54 11.53 -38.29
C ARG A 224 21.37 12.51 -37.43
N VAL A 225 21.10 12.55 -36.14
CA VAL A 225 22.04 13.18 -35.20
C VAL A 225 23.10 12.15 -34.90
N SER A 226 24.30 12.37 -35.46
CA SER A 226 25.53 11.63 -35.15
C SER A 226 26.08 12.02 -33.77
N GLY A 227 25.22 12.05 -32.76
CA GLY A 227 25.58 12.26 -31.36
C GLY A 227 25.35 10.98 -30.58
N LYS A 228 26.27 10.64 -29.68
CA LYS A 228 26.11 9.56 -28.71
C LYS A 228 24.73 9.72 -28.05
N GLU A 229 23.85 8.73 -28.25
CA GLU A 229 22.66 8.62 -27.39
C GLU A 229 23.17 8.36 -25.98
N ASP A 230 23.04 9.34 -25.11
CA ASP A 230 23.32 9.11 -23.69
C ASP A 230 22.38 8.02 -23.18
N ALA A 231 22.96 7.00 -22.54
CA ALA A 231 22.19 5.92 -21.95
C ALA A 231 21.21 6.52 -20.94
N ILE A 232 19.92 6.25 -21.12
CA ILE A 232 18.88 6.70 -20.20
C ILE A 232 19.16 6.03 -18.85
N LYS A 233 19.60 6.82 -17.88
CA LYS A 233 19.74 6.36 -16.49
C LYS A 233 18.34 6.35 -15.89
N ILE A 234 17.91 5.19 -15.41
CA ILE A 234 16.62 5.01 -14.73
C ILE A 234 16.92 4.60 -13.30
N THR A 235 16.28 5.24 -12.35
CA THR A 235 16.34 4.87 -10.93
C THR A 235 15.74 3.47 -10.75
N PRO A 236 16.39 2.55 -10.03
CA PRO A 236 15.82 1.24 -9.76
C PRO A 236 14.42 1.37 -9.12
N PRO A 237 13.45 0.58 -9.59
CA PRO A 237 12.11 0.62 -9.04
C PRO A 237 12.09 0.14 -7.59
N ILE A 238 11.08 0.60 -6.85
CA ILE A 238 10.79 0.09 -5.50
C ILE A 238 10.13 -1.28 -5.66
N ASP A 239 10.66 -2.30 -5.00
CA ASP A 239 10.01 -3.60 -4.95
C ASP A 239 8.75 -3.50 -4.07
N CYS A 240 7.59 -3.70 -4.68
CA CYS A 240 6.30 -3.69 -4.00
C CYS A 240 6.06 -5.07 -3.37
N THR A 241 6.50 -5.24 -2.11
CA THR A 241 6.13 -6.42 -1.33
C THR A 241 4.67 -6.32 -0.88
N LEU A 242 4.09 -7.44 -0.43
CA LEU A 242 2.71 -7.45 0.06
C LEU A 242 2.52 -6.51 1.25
N GLU A 243 3.43 -6.55 2.20
CA GLU A 243 3.43 -5.70 3.39
C GLU A 243 3.51 -4.23 2.99
N TYR A 244 4.46 -3.89 2.13
CA TYR A 244 4.60 -2.52 1.63
C TYR A 244 3.34 -2.03 0.90
N GLY A 245 2.76 -2.87 0.03
CA GLY A 245 1.56 -2.53 -0.71
C GLY A 245 0.36 -2.24 0.19
N VAL A 246 0.16 -3.08 1.21
CA VAL A 246 -0.95 -2.95 2.17
C VAL A 246 -0.80 -1.71 3.06
N GLU A 247 0.43 -1.36 3.47
CA GLU A 247 0.72 -0.13 4.22
C GLU A 247 0.59 1.13 3.35
N PHE A 248 0.95 1.04 2.07
CA PHE A 248 1.07 2.17 1.16
C PHE A 248 -0.26 2.72 0.68
N ILE A 249 -1.26 1.87 0.43
CA ILE A 249 -2.52 2.25 -0.22
C ILE A 249 -3.37 3.21 0.62
N GLU A 250 -4.11 4.08 -0.08
CA GLU A 250 -5.15 4.95 0.47
C GLU A 250 -6.55 4.28 0.36
N ASP A 251 -7.58 4.93 0.91
CA ASP A 251 -8.94 4.38 0.97
C ASP A 251 -9.60 4.18 -0.42
N ASP A 252 -9.14 4.93 -1.42
CA ASP A 252 -9.58 4.83 -2.81
C ASP A 252 -8.71 3.90 -3.66
N GLU A 253 -7.79 3.16 -3.03
CA GLU A 253 -6.82 2.28 -3.66
C GLU A 253 -6.99 0.83 -3.22
N LEU A 254 -6.48 -0.09 -4.02
CA LEU A 254 -6.50 -1.53 -3.77
C LEU A 254 -5.15 -2.15 -4.09
N VAL A 255 -4.78 -3.18 -3.34
CA VAL A 255 -3.69 -4.09 -3.71
C VAL A 255 -4.26 -5.26 -4.49
N GLU A 256 -3.79 -5.45 -5.70
CA GLU A 256 -4.06 -6.62 -6.53
C GLU A 256 -3.00 -7.69 -6.21
N ILE A 257 -3.45 -8.83 -5.74
CA ILE A 257 -2.60 -9.94 -5.30
C ILE A 257 -2.81 -11.12 -6.22
N THR A 258 -1.76 -11.53 -6.88
CA THR A 258 -1.73 -12.69 -7.78
C THR A 258 -0.59 -13.63 -7.38
N PRO A 259 -0.57 -14.88 -7.83
CA PRO A 259 0.52 -15.79 -7.52
C PRO A 259 1.91 -15.30 -7.94
N LYS A 260 1.97 -14.49 -9.01
CA LYS A 260 3.23 -14.02 -9.60
C LYS A 260 3.54 -12.56 -9.29
N SER A 261 2.50 -11.73 -9.09
CA SER A 261 2.65 -10.29 -9.05
C SER A 261 1.82 -9.66 -7.94
N ILE A 262 2.33 -8.58 -7.36
CA ILE A 262 1.62 -7.66 -6.48
C ILE A 262 1.59 -6.32 -7.18
N ARG A 263 0.37 -5.78 -7.39
CA ARG A 263 0.16 -4.52 -8.10
C ARG A 263 -0.72 -3.61 -7.28
N LEU A 264 -0.52 -2.32 -7.41
CA LEU A 264 -1.35 -1.30 -6.77
C LEU A 264 -2.25 -0.68 -7.84
N ARG A 265 -3.49 -0.38 -7.50
CA ARG A 265 -4.42 0.27 -8.42
C ARG A 265 -5.42 1.16 -7.71
N LYS A 266 -5.98 2.10 -8.45
CA LYS A 266 -7.16 2.83 -7.98
C LYS A 266 -8.38 1.91 -7.95
N ARG A 267 -9.33 2.16 -7.06
CA ARG A 267 -10.61 1.45 -6.99
C ARG A 267 -11.40 1.67 -8.28
N HIS A 268 -11.48 2.92 -8.72
CA HIS A 268 -12.06 3.32 -9.99
C HIS A 268 -10.96 3.44 -11.04
N LEU A 269 -11.00 2.59 -12.07
CA LEU A 269 -9.92 2.49 -13.03
C LEU A 269 -9.89 3.68 -14.00
N THR A 270 -11.03 4.09 -14.51
CA THR A 270 -11.09 5.18 -15.50
C THR A 270 -11.03 6.55 -14.83
N GLU A 271 -10.41 7.52 -15.50
CA GLU A 271 -10.33 8.90 -14.99
C GLU A 271 -11.73 9.51 -14.79
N SER A 272 -12.69 9.19 -15.64
CA SER A 272 -14.06 9.67 -15.57
C SER A 272 -14.79 9.14 -14.31
N GLU A 273 -14.58 7.88 -13.94
CA GLU A 273 -15.12 7.29 -12.71
C GLU A 273 -14.50 7.94 -11.46
N ARG A 274 -13.18 8.11 -11.44
CA ARG A 274 -12.50 8.80 -10.33
C ARG A 274 -13.03 10.22 -10.12
N LYS A 275 -13.23 10.98 -11.20
CA LYS A 275 -13.80 12.33 -11.11
C LYS A 275 -15.27 12.36 -10.62
N ARG A 276 -16.04 11.29 -10.87
CA ARG A 276 -17.42 11.18 -10.35
C ARG A 276 -17.42 10.81 -8.87
N ALA A 277 -16.54 9.90 -8.45
CA ALA A 277 -16.45 9.44 -7.05
C ALA A 277 -15.90 10.51 -6.10
N GLY A 278 -15.12 11.48 -6.59
CA GLY A 278 -14.58 12.61 -5.82
C GLY A 278 -15.49 13.83 -5.75
N ARG A 279 -16.70 13.74 -6.29
CA ARG A 279 -17.77 14.78 -6.17
C ARG A 279 -18.78 14.39 -5.10
#